data_3dc7735b831e5e5d714b7d335b6095bf
#
_entry.id   3dc7735b831e5e5d714b7d335b6095bf
#
_cell.length_a   1.000
_cell.length_b   1.000
_cell.length_c   1.000
_cell.angle_alpha   90.00
_cell.angle_beta   90.00
_cell.angle_gamma   90.00
#
_symmetry.space_group_name_H-M   'P 1'
#
loop_
_entity.id
_entity.type
_entity.pdbx_description
1 polymer ?
#
loop_
_entity_poly.entity_id
_entity_poly.type
_entity_poly.pdbx_seq_one_letter_code
_entity_poly.pdbx_strand_id
1 'polypeptide(L)'
;MEGVTATDGKEKVMFEHKTEEEARKEILSMVEGYYQTFHAKKEDFKEGDRISYAARVYDQDEMCNLVDSALEFWLTSGRYTEQFEKELADYIGVRFCSLVNSGSSANLLAFMALTSPLLGERRVKRGD
;
A
#
# COMPACT_ATOMS: atom_id res chain seq x y z
N MET A 1 33.17 -32.56 31.04
CA MET A 1 33.09 -31.10 30.80
C MET A 1 33.69 -30.87 29.44
N GLU A 2 32.83 -30.87 28.43
CA GLU A 2 33.26 -30.62 27.06
C GLU A 2 33.02 -29.14 26.77
N GLY A 3 34.09 -28.48 26.35
CA GLY A 3 34.10 -27.05 26.09
C GLY A 3 33.25 -26.69 24.86
N VAL A 4 32.30 -25.82 25.09
CA VAL A 4 31.59 -25.13 24.03
C VAL A 4 32.58 -24.18 23.35
N THR A 5 33.06 -24.53 22.18
CA THR A 5 33.83 -23.63 21.33
C THR A 5 32.90 -22.52 20.83
N ALA A 6 33.14 -21.30 21.31
CA ALA A 6 32.54 -20.11 20.77
C ALA A 6 32.96 -20.00 19.30
N THR A 7 32.01 -20.19 18.38
CA THR A 7 32.17 -19.81 16.96
C THR A 7 32.20 -18.29 16.93
N ASP A 8 33.35 -17.73 16.60
CA ASP A 8 33.55 -16.32 16.22
C ASP A 8 32.81 -16.04 14.92
N GLY A 9 31.49 -15.95 15.01
CA GLY A 9 30.59 -15.60 13.92
C GLY A 9 30.43 -14.09 13.90
N LYS A 10 31.29 -13.39 13.18
CA LYS A 10 30.91 -12.07 12.67
C LYS A 10 29.66 -12.29 11.82
N GLU A 11 28.49 -11.96 12.40
CA GLU A 11 27.25 -11.89 11.62
C GLU A 11 27.53 -10.98 10.43
N LYS A 12 27.51 -11.55 9.23
CA LYS A 12 27.68 -10.80 7.99
C LYS A 12 26.47 -9.90 7.86
N VAL A 13 26.64 -8.60 8.13
CA VAL A 13 25.56 -7.63 7.93
C VAL A 13 25.20 -7.64 6.44
N MET A 14 23.99 -8.02 6.12
CA MET A 14 23.55 -8.36 4.76
C MET A 14 23.81 -7.24 3.74
N PHE A 15 23.81 -5.97 4.19
CA PHE A 15 23.92 -4.79 3.34
C PHE A 15 25.19 -3.94 3.62
N GLU A 16 26.18 -4.48 4.34
CA GLU A 16 27.36 -3.74 4.86
C GLU A 16 28.16 -2.97 3.78
N HIS A 17 28.11 -3.42 2.52
CA HIS A 17 28.88 -2.82 1.41
C HIS A 17 27.98 -2.32 0.27
N LYS A 18 26.68 -2.14 0.50
CA LYS A 18 25.71 -1.70 -0.50
C LYS A 18 25.25 -0.28 -0.22
N THR A 19 24.92 0.43 -1.29
CA THR A 19 24.14 1.67 -1.17
C THR A 19 22.71 1.35 -0.74
N GLU A 20 22.00 2.32 -0.22
CA GLU A 20 20.58 2.17 0.12
C GLU A 20 19.75 1.74 -1.10
N GLU A 21 20.04 2.32 -2.27
CA GLU A 21 19.35 1.97 -3.52
C GLU A 21 19.58 0.52 -3.94
N GLU A 22 20.81 0.02 -3.83
CA GLU A 22 21.15 -1.37 -4.13
C GLU A 22 20.47 -2.33 -3.15
N ALA A 23 20.47 -2.01 -1.86
CA ALA A 23 19.82 -2.79 -0.84
C ALA A 23 18.29 -2.83 -1.03
N ARG A 24 17.68 -1.69 -1.33
CA ARG A 24 16.25 -1.57 -1.63
C ARG A 24 15.87 -2.43 -2.84
N LYS A 25 16.61 -2.34 -3.92
CA LYS A 25 16.39 -3.15 -5.13
C LYS A 25 16.46 -4.66 -4.85
N GLU A 26 17.40 -5.08 -4.03
CA GLU A 26 17.51 -6.50 -3.64
C GLU A 26 16.32 -6.97 -2.80
N ILE A 27 15.88 -6.15 -1.84
CA ILE A 27 14.70 -6.45 -1.02
C ILE A 27 13.46 -6.58 -1.91
N LEU A 28 13.23 -5.65 -2.83
CA LEU A 28 12.08 -5.70 -3.73
C LEU A 28 12.13 -6.90 -4.66
N SER A 29 13.31 -7.29 -5.16
CA SER A 29 13.47 -8.51 -5.95
C SER A 29 13.14 -9.78 -5.14
N MET A 30 13.47 -9.80 -3.84
CA MET A 30 13.05 -10.90 -2.97
C MET A 30 11.52 -10.93 -2.75
N VAL A 31 10.88 -9.77 -2.66
CA VAL A 31 9.42 -9.66 -2.56
C VAL A 31 8.74 -10.20 -3.82
N GLU A 32 9.24 -9.83 -5.01
CA GLU A 32 8.78 -10.39 -6.28
C GLU A 32 8.91 -11.93 -6.31
N GLY A 33 10.08 -12.44 -5.94
CA GLY A 33 10.33 -13.88 -5.87
C GLY A 33 9.40 -14.60 -4.90
N TYR A 34 9.10 -13.99 -3.76
CA TYR A 34 8.13 -14.51 -2.81
C TYR A 34 6.73 -14.57 -3.43
N TYR A 35 6.28 -13.48 -4.07
CA TYR A 35 4.98 -13.45 -4.74
C TYR A 35 4.88 -14.52 -5.82
N GLN A 36 5.88 -14.63 -6.69
CA GLN A 36 5.90 -15.62 -7.78
C GLN A 36 5.82 -17.05 -7.25
N THR A 37 6.45 -17.32 -6.10
CA THR A 37 6.49 -18.67 -5.52
C THR A 37 5.16 -19.06 -4.86
N PHE A 38 4.52 -18.13 -4.15
CA PHE A 38 3.43 -18.46 -3.23
C PHE A 38 2.06 -17.90 -3.65
N HIS A 39 2.02 -16.87 -4.51
CA HIS A 39 0.78 -16.15 -4.83
C HIS A 39 0.45 -16.06 -6.32
N ALA A 40 1.42 -16.19 -7.22
CA ALA A 40 1.19 -16.05 -8.67
C ALA A 40 0.37 -17.17 -9.28
N LYS A 41 0.23 -18.31 -8.60
CA LYS A 41 -0.56 -19.43 -9.12
C LYS A 41 -2.04 -19.10 -9.03
N LYS A 42 -2.62 -18.73 -10.17
CA LYS A 42 -4.08 -18.68 -10.33
C LYS A 42 -4.53 -20.10 -10.69
N GLU A 43 -5.42 -20.67 -9.91
CA GLU A 43 -6.13 -21.89 -10.35
C GLU A 43 -7.07 -21.50 -11.50
N ASP A 44 -7.06 -22.30 -12.57
CA ASP A 44 -8.00 -22.13 -13.67
C ASP A 44 -9.40 -22.39 -13.16
N PHE A 45 -10.32 -21.48 -13.48
CA PHE A 45 -11.74 -21.65 -13.16
C PHE A 45 -12.30 -22.90 -13.81
N LYS A 46 -12.98 -23.74 -13.03
CA LYS A 46 -13.65 -24.96 -13.49
C LYS A 46 -15.14 -24.86 -13.29
N GLU A 47 -15.89 -25.58 -14.11
CA GLU A 47 -17.33 -25.70 -13.94
C GLU A 47 -17.66 -26.29 -12.55
N GLY A 48 -18.51 -25.58 -11.78
CA GLY A 48 -18.85 -25.91 -10.40
C GLY A 48 -18.07 -25.12 -9.33
N ASP A 49 -17.05 -24.36 -9.71
CA ASP A 49 -16.32 -23.49 -8.80
C ASP A 49 -17.20 -22.31 -8.34
N ARG A 50 -16.96 -21.89 -7.11
CA ARG A 50 -17.69 -20.74 -6.55
C ARG A 50 -17.26 -19.43 -7.24
N ILE A 51 -18.21 -18.75 -7.83
CA ILE A 51 -18.01 -17.39 -8.35
C ILE A 51 -18.17 -16.41 -7.19
N SER A 52 -17.10 -15.68 -6.87
CA SER A 52 -17.14 -14.60 -5.89
C SER A 52 -17.76 -13.35 -6.51
N TYR A 53 -18.64 -12.67 -5.78
CA TYR A 53 -19.27 -11.42 -6.22
C TYR A 53 -18.27 -10.25 -6.30
N ALA A 54 -17.17 -10.34 -5.54
CA ALA A 54 -16.06 -9.40 -5.55
C ALA A 54 -14.76 -10.19 -5.36
N ALA A 55 -13.78 -9.91 -6.20
CA ALA A 55 -12.45 -10.47 -6.09
C ALA A 55 -11.43 -9.33 -6.03
N ARG A 56 -10.35 -9.57 -5.31
CA ARG A 56 -9.20 -8.68 -5.31
C ARG A 56 -8.34 -9.02 -6.52
N VAL A 57 -7.94 -8.01 -7.26
CA VAL A 57 -7.01 -8.16 -8.38
C VAL A 57 -5.70 -7.54 -7.92
N TYR A 58 -4.86 -8.37 -7.33
CA TYR A 58 -3.54 -7.98 -6.84
C TYR A 58 -2.50 -8.80 -7.56
N ASP A 59 -1.33 -8.20 -7.76
CA ASP A 59 -0.15 -8.89 -8.22
C ASP A 59 1.08 -8.50 -7.39
N GLN A 60 2.26 -8.71 -7.91
CA GLN A 60 3.49 -8.39 -7.20
C GLN A 60 3.70 -6.90 -6.95
N ASP A 61 3.09 -6.05 -7.78
CA ASP A 61 3.33 -4.60 -7.73
C ASP A 61 2.75 -3.99 -6.46
N GLU A 62 1.58 -4.47 -5.98
CA GLU A 62 1.03 -4.03 -4.71
C GLU A 62 1.94 -4.40 -3.54
N MET A 63 2.50 -5.62 -3.54
CA MET A 63 3.43 -6.05 -2.49
C MET A 63 4.73 -5.24 -2.54
N CYS A 64 5.28 -5.02 -3.74
CA CYS A 64 6.50 -4.25 -3.91
C CYS A 64 6.30 -2.80 -3.48
N ASN A 65 5.22 -2.15 -3.90
CA ASN A 65 4.91 -0.77 -3.51
C ASN A 65 4.69 -0.62 -2.00
N LEU A 66 4.04 -1.60 -1.36
CA LEU A 66 3.87 -1.61 0.10
C LEU A 66 5.21 -1.68 0.83
N VAL A 67 6.09 -2.61 0.42
CA VAL A 67 7.42 -2.77 1.02
C VAL A 67 8.30 -1.55 0.71
N ASP A 68 8.28 -1.04 -0.51
CA ASP A 68 9.03 0.14 -0.92
C ASP A 68 8.64 1.39 -0.10
N SER A 69 7.34 1.58 0.13
CA SER A 69 6.84 2.63 1.02
C SER A 69 7.31 2.45 2.47
N ALA A 70 7.33 1.21 2.96
CA ALA A 70 7.79 0.91 4.31
C ALA A 70 9.30 1.16 4.50
N LEU A 71 10.10 0.93 3.46
CA LEU A 71 11.56 1.17 3.48
C LEU A 71 11.93 2.66 3.57
N GLU A 72 11.02 3.58 3.24
CA GLU A 72 11.22 5.00 3.48
C GLU A 72 11.20 5.36 4.97
N PHE A 73 10.72 4.47 5.80
CA PHE A 73 10.52 4.67 7.24
C PHE A 73 9.68 5.91 7.59
N TRP A 74 8.94 6.41 6.59
CA TRP A 74 7.96 7.49 6.74
C TRP A 74 6.57 6.87 6.85
N LEU A 75 6.15 6.58 8.08
CA LEU A 75 4.97 5.75 8.37
C LEU A 75 3.66 6.54 8.43
N THR A 76 3.60 7.68 7.73
CA THR A 76 2.43 8.51 7.57
C THR A 76 2.20 8.83 6.09
N SER A 77 1.38 9.81 5.78
CA SER A 77 1.17 10.30 4.43
C SER A 77 2.48 10.74 3.78
N GLY A 78 2.80 10.21 2.62
CA GLY A 78 4.05 10.45 1.88
C GLY A 78 3.83 10.42 0.37
N ARG A 79 4.89 10.17 -0.41
CA ARG A 79 4.87 10.26 -1.88
C ARG A 79 3.80 9.41 -2.56
N TYR A 80 3.51 8.22 -2.03
CA TYR A 80 2.45 7.36 -2.57
C TYR A 80 1.05 7.96 -2.38
N THR A 81 0.82 8.66 -1.27
CA THR A 81 -0.43 9.39 -1.05
C THR A 81 -0.58 10.52 -2.06
N GLU A 82 0.46 11.33 -2.24
CA GLU A 82 0.46 12.45 -3.18
C GLU A 82 0.27 11.98 -4.63
N GLN A 83 0.96 10.91 -5.01
CA GLN A 83 0.82 10.29 -6.32
C GLN A 83 -0.60 9.78 -6.54
N PHE A 84 -1.16 9.02 -5.59
CA PHE A 84 -2.51 8.49 -5.66
C PHE A 84 -3.56 9.60 -5.79
N GLU A 85 -3.48 10.64 -4.95
CA GLU A 85 -4.42 11.76 -4.98
C GLU A 85 -4.42 12.48 -6.33
N LYS A 86 -3.22 12.69 -6.88
CA LYS A 86 -3.05 13.31 -8.20
C LYS A 86 -3.59 12.43 -9.31
N GLU A 87 -3.16 11.17 -9.40
CA GLU A 87 -3.53 10.26 -10.48
C GLU A 87 -5.04 9.94 -10.46
N LEU A 88 -5.62 9.77 -9.27
CA LEU A 88 -7.06 9.53 -9.15
C LEU A 88 -7.87 10.77 -9.51
N ALA A 89 -7.43 11.96 -9.13
CA ALA A 89 -8.07 13.21 -9.52
C ALA A 89 -8.05 13.39 -11.05
N ASP A 90 -6.91 13.13 -11.68
CA ASP A 90 -6.74 13.18 -13.13
C ASP A 90 -7.63 12.14 -13.84
N TYR A 91 -7.67 10.91 -13.34
CA TYR A 91 -8.48 9.82 -13.89
C TYR A 91 -9.98 10.10 -13.85
N ILE A 92 -10.47 10.66 -12.75
CA ILE A 92 -11.90 11.01 -12.59
C ILE A 92 -12.25 12.35 -13.29
N GLY A 93 -11.24 13.17 -13.60
CA GLY A 93 -11.44 14.50 -14.19
C GLY A 93 -11.86 15.58 -13.19
N VAL A 94 -11.41 15.46 -11.92
CA VAL A 94 -11.64 16.43 -10.86
C VAL A 94 -10.35 17.16 -10.48
N ARG A 95 -10.47 18.32 -9.84
CA ARG A 95 -9.29 19.12 -9.49
C ARG A 95 -8.54 18.61 -8.28
N PHE A 96 -9.21 17.95 -7.37
CA PHE A 96 -8.66 17.52 -6.10
C PHE A 96 -9.22 16.15 -5.72
N CYS A 97 -8.36 15.33 -5.12
CA CYS A 97 -8.70 14.11 -4.42
C CYS A 97 -8.06 14.16 -3.04
N SER A 98 -8.65 13.52 -2.07
CA SER A 98 -8.07 13.39 -0.73
C SER A 98 -8.17 11.95 -0.27
N LEU A 99 -7.01 11.32 -0.02
CA LEU A 99 -6.92 9.96 0.48
C LEU A 99 -7.25 9.93 1.96
N VAL A 100 -8.05 8.96 2.36
CA VAL A 100 -8.40 8.70 3.76
C VAL A 100 -8.23 7.23 4.09
N ASN A 101 -8.20 6.90 5.37
CA ASN A 101 -7.89 5.56 5.86
C ASN A 101 -9.01 4.52 5.64
N SER A 102 -10.21 4.93 5.28
CA SER A 102 -11.34 4.01 5.04
C SER A 102 -12.48 4.68 4.27
N GLY A 103 -13.35 3.87 3.65
CA GLY A 103 -14.58 4.35 3.03
C GLY A 103 -15.53 5.04 4.02
N SER A 104 -15.57 4.62 5.27
CA SER A 104 -16.35 5.30 6.33
C SER A 104 -15.82 6.71 6.59
N SER A 105 -14.50 6.88 6.64
CA SER A 105 -13.88 8.20 6.77
C SER A 105 -14.12 9.07 5.53
N ALA A 106 -14.10 8.47 4.34
CA ALA A 106 -14.43 9.18 3.10
C ALA A 106 -15.87 9.72 3.13
N ASN A 107 -16.84 8.89 3.52
CA ASN A 107 -18.23 9.31 3.64
C ASN A 107 -18.41 10.40 4.70
N LEU A 108 -17.74 10.27 5.85
CA LEU A 108 -17.80 11.29 6.90
C LEU A 108 -17.22 12.63 6.41
N LEU A 109 -16.06 12.58 5.76
CA LEU A 109 -15.41 13.79 5.26
C LEU A 109 -16.25 14.47 4.17
N ALA A 110 -16.80 13.68 3.24
CA ALA A 110 -17.70 14.19 2.20
C ALA A 110 -18.94 14.87 2.79
N PHE A 111 -19.58 14.21 3.78
CA PHE A 111 -20.74 14.79 4.44
C PHE A 111 -20.38 16.07 5.21
N MET A 112 -19.26 16.09 5.94
CA MET A 112 -18.79 17.27 6.65
C MET A 112 -18.46 18.43 5.69
N ALA A 113 -17.93 18.13 4.50
CA ALA A 113 -17.69 19.14 3.48
C ALA A 113 -19.01 19.81 3.01
N LEU A 114 -20.10 19.05 2.90
CA LEU A 114 -21.41 19.58 2.53
C LEU A 114 -22.01 20.51 3.62
N THR A 115 -21.60 20.34 4.88
CA THR A 115 -22.05 21.22 5.99
C THR A 115 -21.18 22.48 6.16
N SER A 116 -20.11 22.61 5.36
CA SER A 116 -19.13 23.69 5.50
C SER A 116 -19.75 25.08 5.34
N PRO A 117 -19.45 26.01 6.24
CA PRO A 117 -19.88 27.42 6.11
C PRO A 117 -19.42 28.10 4.80
N LEU A 118 -18.34 27.60 4.18
CA LEU A 118 -17.83 28.11 2.91
C LEU A 118 -18.81 27.93 1.75
N LEU A 119 -19.78 27.01 1.86
CA LEU A 119 -20.84 26.81 0.89
C LEU A 119 -21.98 27.84 0.99
N GLY A 120 -21.97 28.69 2.01
CA GLY A 120 -23.02 29.70 2.24
C GLY A 120 -24.40 29.04 2.35
N GLU A 121 -25.38 29.53 1.58
CA GLU A 121 -26.75 28.97 1.58
C GLU A 121 -26.88 27.59 0.95
N ARG A 122 -25.88 27.11 0.24
CA ARG A 122 -25.89 25.75 -0.37
C ARG A 122 -25.46 24.65 0.59
N ARG A 123 -25.03 25.00 1.81
CA ARG A 123 -24.65 24.02 2.82
C ARG A 123 -25.86 23.24 3.33
N VAL A 124 -25.64 21.99 3.65
CA VAL A 124 -26.61 21.16 4.37
C VAL A 124 -26.75 21.68 5.80
N LYS A 125 -27.98 21.85 6.28
CA LYS A 125 -28.33 22.36 7.60
C LYS A 125 -29.10 21.28 8.39
N ARG A 126 -29.21 21.50 9.70
CA ARG A 126 -29.98 20.59 10.55
C ARG A 126 -31.46 20.60 10.11
N GLY A 127 -31.99 19.44 9.74
CA GLY A 127 -33.37 19.26 9.32
C GLY A 127 -33.58 19.13 7.80
N ASP A 128 -32.48 19.29 7.00
CA ASP A 128 -32.51 19.05 5.56
C ASP A 128 -32.61 17.55 5.23
#